data_e2d7ca2fbc234777e61c509b47b5d7be
#
_entry.id   e2d7ca2fbc234777e61c509b47b5d7be
#
_cell.length_a   1.000
_cell.length_b   1.000
_cell.length_c   1.000
_cell.angle_alpha   90.00
_cell.angle_beta   90.00
_cell.angle_gamma   90.00
#
_symmetry.space_group_name_H-M   'P 1'
#
loop_
_entity.id
_entity.type
_entity.pdbx_description
1 polymer ?
#
loop_
_entity_poly.entity_id
_entity_poly.type
_entity_poly.pdbx_seq_one_letter_code
_entity_poly.pdbx_strand_id
1 'polypeptide(L)'
;RDLRMSRGLGDVYKRQVVALVELRARFDEQNNIDWSKQLESAGCTVIYGFDDYKVHSKLTLITKKSKEGYSYITQIGTGNYNEKTSELYTDYSFITADHGIGEEASNVFQNLAVQKLTEESDRMLVAPLRFKSVLLEEMDRVIAAAHMGRPASMILKNNSISDRDIILKLQEASCAGVRIDMIVRGICCVRAGVPGKTENLHIRSLVGRYLEHGRIYSFFDGAHTRIYIASGDFLTRNTECRVEVGVRVEDPVLVRKLTDILQLQLRDNVNAREMRPDGSYQKVKPAEGEALVNGQMGMYELLKNDWTQPEPWKLSAAVQEKQPEPSAEAAKPEPAKTEAAPAAKQAEASHPESAAAPESGDRFDQLEQMVNHKKRTEPQLAPAAKPIKPVVVETPAPRSRLKRILDFFKLRR
;
A
#
# COMPACT_ATOMS: atom_id res chain seq x y z
N ARG A 1 8.70 -8.06 22.48
CA ARG A 1 9.74 -9.11 22.66
C ARG A 1 11.07 -8.46 23.04
N ASP A 2 11.63 -8.90 24.09
CA ASP A 2 12.71 -8.35 24.91
C ASP A 2 13.87 -7.75 24.09
N LEU A 3 13.95 -6.42 24.06
CA LEU A 3 15.16 -5.67 23.70
C LEU A 3 16.38 -6.04 24.60
N ARG A 4 16.16 -6.79 25.68
CA ARG A 4 17.22 -7.30 26.55
C ARG A 4 18.07 -8.41 25.94
N MET A 5 17.57 -9.10 24.90
CA MET A 5 18.31 -10.19 24.25
C MET A 5 19.45 -9.72 23.33
N SER A 6 19.52 -8.44 22.97
CA SER A 6 20.66 -7.91 22.21
C SER A 6 21.89 -7.54 23.08
N ARG A 7 21.77 -7.61 24.40
CA ARG A 7 22.86 -7.26 25.33
C ARG A 7 23.95 -8.34 25.51
N GLY A 8 23.78 -9.51 24.92
CA GLY A 8 24.66 -10.66 25.20
C GLY A 8 25.69 -11.02 24.14
N LEU A 9 25.70 -10.45 22.96
CA LEU A 9 26.54 -10.91 21.87
C LEU A 9 27.36 -9.76 21.25
N GLY A 10 28.50 -9.47 21.87
CA GLY A 10 29.62 -8.72 21.29
C GLY A 10 29.44 -7.21 21.22
N ASP A 11 30.49 -6.54 21.63
CA ASP A 11 30.86 -5.13 21.49
C ASP A 11 29.65 -4.14 21.28
N VAL A 12 28.88 -3.94 22.33
CA VAL A 12 27.69 -3.07 22.38
C VAL A 12 27.99 -1.63 21.89
N TYR A 13 29.26 -1.21 22.00
CA TYR A 13 29.73 0.14 21.62
C TYR A 13 29.83 0.37 20.10
N LYS A 14 29.73 -0.69 19.28
CA LYS A 14 29.90 -0.59 17.80
C LYS A 14 28.58 -0.68 17.02
N ARG A 15 27.46 -0.95 17.70
CA ARG A 15 26.15 -1.05 17.04
C ARG A 15 25.33 0.20 17.33
N GLN A 16 24.83 0.82 16.27
CA GLN A 16 23.96 1.97 16.33
C GLN A 16 22.62 1.63 15.70
N VAL A 17 21.54 2.05 16.32
CA VAL A 17 20.18 1.84 15.81
C VAL A 17 19.55 3.21 15.58
N VAL A 18 19.03 3.39 14.38
CA VAL A 18 18.20 4.54 14.01
C VAL A 18 16.80 4.01 13.72
N ALA A 19 15.80 4.56 14.37
CA ALA A 19 14.41 4.18 14.17
C ALA A 19 13.61 5.42 13.76
N LEU A 20 12.85 5.30 12.65
CA LEU A 20 11.82 6.29 12.33
C LEU A 20 10.49 5.80 12.88
N VAL A 21 9.84 6.64 13.68
CA VAL A 21 8.53 6.38 14.27
C VAL A 21 7.54 7.42 13.74
N GLU A 22 6.52 6.96 13.01
CA GLU A 22 5.42 7.81 12.53
C GLU A 22 4.41 8.01 13.67
N LEU A 23 4.37 9.20 14.26
CA LEU A 23 3.48 9.50 15.39
C LEU A 23 2.01 9.63 14.97
N ARG A 24 1.73 10.01 13.72
CA ARG A 24 0.36 10.19 13.19
C ARG A 24 -0.27 8.85 12.78
N ALA A 25 -0.19 7.84 13.64
CA ALA A 25 -0.79 6.53 13.39
C ALA A 25 -2.27 6.57 13.79
N ARG A 26 -3.19 6.35 12.84
CA ARG A 26 -4.63 6.34 13.13
C ARG A 26 -4.95 5.27 14.18
N PHE A 27 -5.48 5.69 15.34
CA PHE A 27 -5.88 4.88 16.49
C PHE A 27 -4.72 4.20 17.24
N ASP A 28 -3.44 4.59 16.99
CA ASP A 28 -2.29 3.96 17.63
C ASP A 28 -1.22 4.99 18.02
N GLU A 29 -1.60 6.27 18.10
CA GLU A 29 -0.70 7.39 18.39
C GLU A 29 0.00 7.22 19.72
N GLN A 30 -0.75 6.87 20.78
CA GLN A 30 -0.19 6.69 22.12
C GLN A 30 0.83 5.55 22.18
N ASN A 31 0.53 4.43 21.52
CA ASN A 31 1.44 3.30 21.46
C ASN A 31 2.76 3.67 20.74
N ASN A 32 2.68 4.44 19.65
CA ASN A 32 3.87 4.90 18.94
C ASN A 32 4.71 5.90 19.78
N ILE A 33 4.06 6.77 20.56
CA ILE A 33 4.74 7.65 21.52
C ILE A 33 5.47 6.83 22.58
N ASP A 34 4.83 5.81 23.14
CA ASP A 34 5.41 4.98 24.20
C ASP A 34 6.58 4.13 23.64
N TRP A 35 6.46 3.60 22.45
CA TRP A 35 7.56 2.91 21.76
C TRP A 35 8.73 3.84 21.46
N SER A 36 8.47 5.07 21.02
CA SER A 36 9.55 6.02 20.75
C SER A 36 10.37 6.32 22.01
N LYS A 37 9.71 6.51 23.16
CA LYS A 37 10.38 6.71 24.45
C LYS A 37 11.19 5.48 24.88
N GLN A 38 10.65 4.28 24.67
CA GLN A 38 11.36 3.04 24.99
C GLN A 38 12.61 2.87 24.13
N LEU A 39 12.52 3.17 22.83
CA LEU A 39 13.65 3.12 21.90
C LEU A 39 14.72 4.14 22.28
N GLU A 40 14.34 5.38 22.62
CA GLU A 40 15.28 6.40 23.09
C GLU A 40 15.97 5.97 24.41
N SER A 41 15.20 5.43 25.35
CA SER A 41 15.72 4.92 26.62
C SER A 41 16.68 3.74 26.44
N ALA A 42 16.50 2.95 25.38
CA ALA A 42 17.40 1.87 24.98
C ALA A 42 18.66 2.36 24.25
N GLY A 43 18.79 3.66 23.98
CA GLY A 43 19.95 4.29 23.32
C GLY A 43 19.81 4.38 21.79
N CYS A 44 18.62 4.14 21.23
CA CYS A 44 18.37 4.34 19.80
C CYS A 44 18.27 5.83 19.48
N THR A 45 18.64 6.20 18.25
CA THR A 45 18.33 7.51 17.68
C THR A 45 16.95 7.44 17.05
N VAL A 46 15.99 8.21 17.55
CA VAL A 46 14.62 8.23 17.00
C VAL A 46 14.45 9.44 16.08
N ILE A 47 13.87 9.18 14.88
CA ILE A 47 13.45 10.18 13.90
C ILE A 47 11.92 10.17 13.89
N TYR A 48 11.31 11.36 13.89
CA TYR A 48 9.85 11.52 13.97
C TYR A 48 9.17 11.84 12.64
N GLY A 49 9.87 11.64 11.53
CA GLY A 49 9.34 11.87 10.17
C GLY A 49 9.27 13.35 9.79
N PHE A 50 8.33 13.68 8.91
CA PHE A 50 8.11 15.03 8.38
C PHE A 50 6.90 15.70 9.00
N ASP A 51 6.90 17.02 9.00
CA ASP A 51 5.73 17.80 9.37
C ASP A 51 4.63 17.73 8.30
N ASP A 52 5.01 17.79 7.01
CA ASP A 52 4.08 17.85 5.89
C ASP A 52 3.77 16.49 5.25
N TYR A 53 4.67 15.52 5.36
CA TYR A 53 4.53 14.21 4.72
C TYR A 53 4.40 13.10 5.76
N LYS A 54 3.35 12.29 5.62
CA LYS A 54 3.24 11.06 6.42
C LYS A 54 4.17 9.99 5.91
N VAL A 55 5.03 9.45 6.77
CA VAL A 55 5.88 8.31 6.41
C VAL A 55 5.10 7.02 6.55
N HIS A 56 4.90 6.34 5.42
CA HIS A 56 4.16 5.06 5.36
C HIS A 56 5.01 3.92 4.82
N SER A 57 6.28 4.16 4.58
CA SER A 57 7.26 3.17 4.12
C SER A 57 7.51 2.07 5.16
N LYS A 58 7.83 0.85 4.69
CA LYS A 58 8.26 -0.28 5.49
C LYS A 58 9.64 -0.70 4.99
N LEU A 59 10.65 -0.16 5.64
CA LEU A 59 12.04 -0.28 5.23
C LEU A 59 12.91 -0.59 6.45
N THR A 60 13.72 -1.65 6.35
CA THR A 60 14.74 -1.98 7.34
C THR A 60 16.07 -2.13 6.63
N LEU A 61 17.10 -1.48 7.15
CA LEU A 61 18.45 -1.54 6.61
C LEU A 61 19.44 -1.95 7.70
N ILE A 62 20.22 -2.98 7.45
CA ILE A 62 21.37 -3.36 8.25
C ILE A 62 22.62 -3.03 7.43
N THR A 63 23.42 -2.12 7.97
CA THR A 63 24.71 -1.73 7.36
C THR A 63 25.86 -2.30 8.17
N LYS A 64 26.73 -3.06 7.52
CA LYS A 64 27.96 -3.61 8.13
C LYS A 64 29.18 -2.97 7.47
N LYS A 65 30.04 -2.37 8.29
CA LYS A 65 31.34 -1.85 7.85
C LYS A 65 32.41 -2.93 7.97
N SER A 66 33.20 -3.15 6.92
CA SER A 66 34.38 -4.00 6.90
C SER A 66 35.60 -3.21 6.42
N LYS A 67 36.75 -3.87 6.28
CA LYS A 67 37.96 -3.25 5.68
C LYS A 67 37.78 -3.00 4.18
N GLU A 68 36.92 -3.77 3.53
CA GLU A 68 36.64 -3.76 2.09
C GLU A 68 35.54 -2.76 1.71
N GLY A 69 34.86 -2.15 2.71
CA GLY A 69 33.77 -1.22 2.49
C GLY A 69 32.52 -1.55 3.29
N TYR A 70 31.39 -1.17 2.76
CA TYR A 70 30.08 -1.41 3.38
C TYR A 70 29.35 -2.55 2.69
N SER A 71 28.67 -3.38 3.47
CA SER A 71 27.69 -4.34 2.99
C SER A 71 26.35 -4.07 3.62
N TYR A 72 25.29 -4.45 2.93
CA TYR A 72 23.93 -4.13 3.29
C TYR A 72 23.08 -5.40 3.34
N ILE A 73 22.09 -5.39 4.24
CA ILE A 73 20.91 -6.26 4.15
C ILE A 73 19.71 -5.34 4.24
N THR A 74 18.92 -5.29 3.16
CA THR A 74 17.77 -4.41 3.04
C THR A 74 16.49 -5.23 3.02
N GLN A 75 15.50 -4.86 3.82
CA GLN A 75 14.15 -5.40 3.77
C GLN A 75 13.18 -4.31 3.36
N ILE A 76 12.35 -4.58 2.33
CA ILE A 76 11.30 -3.70 1.86
C ILE A 76 9.98 -4.47 1.94
N GLY A 77 8.99 -3.90 2.63
CA GLY A 77 7.71 -4.55 2.86
C GLY A 77 6.51 -3.78 2.33
N THR A 78 5.47 -4.52 1.94
CA THR A 78 4.17 -3.93 1.60
C THR A 78 3.31 -3.70 2.85
N GLY A 79 3.54 -4.49 3.91
CA GLY A 79 2.76 -4.54 5.14
C GLY A 79 3.42 -3.92 6.36
N ASN A 80 2.62 -3.49 7.32
CA ASN A 80 3.09 -2.88 8.56
C ASN A 80 3.85 -3.87 9.45
N TYR A 81 4.82 -3.36 10.21
CA TYR A 81 5.48 -4.10 11.30
C TYR A 81 4.56 -4.18 12.52
N ASN A 82 3.45 -4.92 12.38
CA ASN A 82 2.46 -5.07 13.43
C ASN A 82 1.97 -6.52 13.48
N GLU A 83 2.08 -7.16 14.63
CA GLU A 83 1.77 -8.57 14.87
C GLU A 83 0.32 -8.90 14.48
N LYS A 84 -0.64 -8.09 14.95
CA LYS A 84 -2.07 -8.32 14.72
C LYS A 84 -2.47 -8.20 13.25
N THR A 85 -1.91 -7.20 12.54
CA THR A 85 -2.21 -7.04 11.11
C THR A 85 -1.56 -8.13 10.26
N SER A 86 -0.38 -8.62 10.65
CA SER A 86 0.31 -9.69 9.91
C SER A 86 -0.42 -11.04 9.97
N GLU A 87 -1.25 -11.27 10.98
CA GLU A 87 -2.10 -12.46 11.07
C GLU A 87 -3.31 -12.42 10.15
N LEU A 88 -3.75 -11.22 9.75
CA LEU A 88 -4.99 -10.99 9.02
C LEU A 88 -4.78 -10.57 7.57
N TYR A 89 -3.58 -10.12 7.20
CA TYR A 89 -3.30 -9.50 5.89
C TYR A 89 -2.38 -10.39 5.06
N THR A 90 -2.56 -10.34 3.74
CA THR A 90 -1.58 -10.87 2.81
C THR A 90 -0.62 -9.75 2.41
N ASP A 91 0.66 -9.91 2.74
CA ASP A 91 1.70 -8.94 2.43
C ASP A 91 2.95 -9.62 1.89
N TYR A 92 3.83 -8.84 1.30
CA TYR A 92 5.11 -9.29 0.75
C TYR A 92 6.25 -8.59 1.47
N SER A 93 7.33 -9.34 1.73
CA SER A 93 8.55 -8.84 2.30
C SER A 93 9.72 -9.31 1.45
N PHE A 94 10.42 -8.38 0.84
CA PHE A 94 11.62 -8.64 0.04
C PHE A 94 12.86 -8.35 0.88
N ILE A 95 13.75 -9.32 0.99
CA ILE A 95 15.01 -9.19 1.71
C ILE A 95 16.14 -9.45 0.72
N THR A 96 17.08 -8.53 0.63
CA THR A 96 18.19 -8.61 -0.31
C THR A 96 19.50 -8.11 0.29
N ALA A 97 20.60 -8.64 -0.20
CA ALA A 97 21.95 -8.14 0.04
C ALA A 97 22.53 -7.35 -1.16
N ASP A 98 21.68 -6.99 -2.13
CA ASP A 98 22.09 -6.16 -3.27
C ASP A 98 22.65 -4.82 -2.78
N HIS A 99 23.86 -4.51 -3.25
CA HIS A 99 24.58 -3.32 -2.79
C HIS A 99 23.91 -2.02 -3.24
N GLY A 100 23.44 -1.96 -4.49
CA GLY A 100 22.79 -0.76 -5.03
C GLY A 100 21.48 -0.45 -4.31
N ILE A 101 20.63 -1.47 -4.04
CA ILE A 101 19.41 -1.30 -3.24
C ILE A 101 19.77 -0.85 -1.81
N GLY A 102 20.85 -1.38 -1.24
CA GLY A 102 21.32 -0.98 0.09
C GLY A 102 21.80 0.47 0.15
N GLU A 103 22.51 0.94 -0.87
CA GLU A 103 22.92 2.35 -0.99
C GLU A 103 21.73 3.29 -1.13
N GLU A 104 20.76 2.96 -2.00
CA GLU A 104 19.53 3.75 -2.15
C GLU A 104 18.71 3.77 -0.84
N ALA A 105 18.58 2.63 -0.15
CA ALA A 105 17.92 2.58 1.15
C ALA A 105 18.66 3.44 2.20
N SER A 106 19.99 3.43 2.19
CA SER A 106 20.80 4.30 3.06
C SER A 106 20.53 5.77 2.77
N ASN A 107 20.45 6.14 1.49
CA ASN A 107 20.13 7.51 1.06
C ASN A 107 18.73 7.93 1.52
N VAL A 108 17.74 7.03 1.42
CA VAL A 108 16.39 7.28 1.94
C VAL A 108 16.44 7.60 3.44
N PHE A 109 17.13 6.79 4.26
CA PHE A 109 17.26 7.06 5.70
C PHE A 109 18.00 8.36 6.00
N GLN A 110 19.05 8.70 5.24
CA GLN A 110 19.79 9.96 5.38
C GLN A 110 18.88 11.16 5.11
N ASN A 111 18.12 11.12 4.02
CA ASN A 111 17.17 12.17 3.67
C ASN A 111 16.07 12.31 4.71
N LEU A 112 15.47 11.21 5.16
CA LEU A 112 14.47 11.21 6.23
C LEU A 112 15.01 11.83 7.54
N ALA A 113 16.27 11.59 7.87
CA ALA A 113 16.89 12.13 9.08
C ALA A 113 17.04 13.66 9.06
N VAL A 114 17.10 14.26 7.88
CA VAL A 114 17.21 15.71 7.70
C VAL A 114 15.96 16.35 7.11
N GLN A 115 14.85 15.61 7.12
CA GLN A 115 13.55 16.04 6.58
C GLN A 115 13.63 16.47 5.10
N LYS A 116 14.43 15.75 4.30
CA LYS A 116 14.55 15.94 2.86
C LYS A 116 13.86 14.79 2.12
N LEU A 117 13.20 15.08 1.01
CA LEU A 117 12.65 14.07 0.11
C LEU A 117 13.76 13.45 -0.73
N THR A 118 13.59 12.17 -1.11
CA THR A 118 14.54 11.48 -1.98
C THR A 118 14.22 11.79 -3.44
N GLU A 119 15.14 12.43 -4.12
CA GLU A 119 14.98 12.92 -5.51
C GLU A 119 15.43 11.87 -6.54
N GLU A 120 16.45 11.08 -6.23
CA GLU A 120 17.04 10.11 -7.14
C GLU A 120 16.92 8.70 -6.56
N SER A 121 16.49 7.77 -7.40
CA SER A 121 16.39 6.35 -7.09
C SER A 121 16.14 5.58 -8.39
N ASP A 122 16.95 4.57 -8.69
CA ASP A 122 16.89 3.79 -9.92
C ASP A 122 16.19 2.43 -9.73
N ARG A 123 16.41 1.80 -8.57
CA ARG A 123 15.91 0.47 -8.24
C ARG A 123 14.74 0.51 -7.27
N MET A 124 14.70 1.55 -6.45
CA MET A 124 13.61 1.79 -5.51
C MET A 124 12.62 2.81 -6.07
N LEU A 125 11.36 2.62 -5.76
CA LEU A 125 10.31 3.61 -5.93
C LEU A 125 10.19 4.39 -4.62
N VAL A 126 10.40 5.70 -4.65
CA VAL A 126 10.30 6.55 -3.45
C VAL A 126 9.34 7.71 -3.72
N ALA A 127 8.17 7.66 -3.06
CA ALA A 127 7.21 8.76 -3.12
C ALA A 127 7.67 9.92 -2.20
N PRO A 128 7.28 11.16 -2.55
CA PRO A 128 6.41 11.57 -3.65
C PRO A 128 7.13 11.75 -5.00
N LEU A 129 8.46 11.84 -5.03
CA LEU A 129 9.17 12.33 -6.23
C LEU A 129 9.38 11.25 -7.31
N ARG A 130 9.72 10.01 -6.93
CA ARG A 130 10.10 8.96 -7.90
C ARG A 130 9.12 7.81 -8.03
N PHE A 131 8.14 7.72 -7.17
CA PHE A 131 7.19 6.60 -7.19
C PHE A 131 6.27 6.65 -8.42
N LYS A 132 5.53 7.75 -8.60
CA LYS A 132 4.57 7.91 -9.71
C LYS A 132 5.27 8.02 -11.06
N SER A 133 6.35 8.81 -11.14
CA SER A 133 7.07 9.03 -12.39
C SER A 133 7.61 7.73 -12.99
N VAL A 134 8.27 6.88 -12.18
CA VAL A 134 8.79 5.59 -12.65
C VAL A 134 7.67 4.66 -13.11
N LEU A 135 6.54 4.61 -12.39
CA LEU A 135 5.40 3.79 -12.81
C LEU A 135 4.80 4.26 -14.14
N LEU A 136 4.71 5.57 -14.37
CA LEU A 136 4.26 6.13 -15.64
C LEU A 136 5.27 5.82 -16.76
N GLU A 137 6.57 5.91 -16.50
CA GLU A 137 7.62 5.50 -17.45
C GLU A 137 7.53 4.01 -17.83
N GLU A 138 7.22 3.12 -16.86
CA GLU A 138 6.99 1.69 -17.16
C GLU A 138 5.74 1.48 -18.02
N MET A 139 4.66 2.22 -17.76
CA MET A 139 3.45 2.19 -18.59
C MET A 139 3.76 2.68 -20.01
N ASP A 140 4.54 3.74 -20.19
CA ASP A 140 4.96 4.26 -21.49
C ASP A 140 5.79 3.23 -22.29
N ARG A 141 6.69 2.48 -21.65
CA ARG A 141 7.42 1.38 -22.29
C ARG A 141 6.50 0.28 -22.82
N VAL A 142 5.48 -0.09 -22.03
CA VAL A 142 4.49 -1.10 -22.44
C VAL A 142 3.63 -0.59 -23.61
N ILE A 143 3.21 0.68 -23.57
CA ILE A 143 2.48 1.34 -24.66
C ILE A 143 3.33 1.36 -25.94
N ALA A 144 4.59 1.77 -25.83
CA ALA A 144 5.52 1.78 -26.98
C ALA A 144 5.70 0.38 -27.57
N ALA A 145 5.77 -0.66 -26.76
CA ALA A 145 5.85 -2.03 -27.21
C ALA A 145 4.58 -2.46 -27.98
N ALA A 146 3.39 -2.10 -27.51
CA ALA A 146 2.12 -2.36 -28.19
C ALA A 146 2.06 -1.65 -29.54
N HIS A 147 2.48 -0.40 -29.63
CA HIS A 147 2.56 0.34 -30.91
C HIS A 147 3.53 -0.29 -31.91
N MET A 148 4.54 -1.01 -31.44
CA MET A 148 5.45 -1.80 -32.28
C MET A 148 4.88 -3.19 -32.67
N GLY A 149 3.63 -3.49 -32.32
CA GLY A 149 2.99 -4.78 -32.57
C GLY A 149 3.51 -5.92 -31.68
N ARG A 150 4.25 -5.63 -30.61
CA ARG A 150 4.72 -6.65 -29.66
C ARG A 150 3.63 -6.99 -28.64
N PRO A 151 3.58 -8.25 -28.16
CA PRO A 151 2.71 -8.60 -27.04
C PRO A 151 3.05 -7.74 -25.82
N ALA A 152 2.06 -6.99 -25.33
CA ALA A 152 2.27 -6.07 -24.22
C ALA A 152 1.15 -6.21 -23.20
N SER A 153 1.47 -6.28 -21.92
CA SER A 153 0.47 -6.41 -20.86
C SER A 153 0.91 -5.85 -19.52
N MET A 154 -0.07 -5.55 -18.68
CA MET A 154 0.16 -5.13 -17.30
C MET A 154 -0.71 -5.95 -16.35
N ILE A 155 -0.17 -6.32 -15.19
CA ILE A 155 -0.95 -6.86 -14.08
C ILE A 155 -0.67 -5.99 -12.85
N LEU A 156 -1.70 -5.30 -12.37
CA LEU A 156 -1.57 -4.28 -11.32
C LEU A 156 -2.43 -4.64 -10.13
N LYS A 157 -1.78 -5.11 -9.06
CA LYS A 157 -2.44 -5.39 -7.78
C LYS A 157 -2.22 -4.25 -6.81
N ASN A 158 -3.30 -3.62 -6.37
CA ASN A 158 -3.29 -2.57 -5.37
C ASN A 158 -4.56 -2.58 -4.51
N ASN A 159 -4.58 -1.78 -3.43
CA ASN A 159 -5.78 -1.70 -2.62
C ASN A 159 -6.80 -0.73 -3.22
N SER A 160 -6.33 0.39 -3.78
CA SER A 160 -7.21 1.45 -4.26
C SER A 160 -6.55 2.26 -5.38
N ILE A 161 -7.38 2.83 -6.28
CA ILE A 161 -6.96 3.71 -7.35
C ILE A 161 -7.87 4.92 -7.46
N SER A 162 -7.27 6.14 -7.41
CA SER A 162 -7.93 7.42 -7.66
C SER A 162 -6.98 8.47 -8.25
N ASP A 163 -5.69 8.14 -8.44
CA ASP A 163 -4.73 9.05 -9.04
C ASP A 163 -5.10 9.29 -10.51
N ARG A 164 -5.32 10.56 -10.85
CA ARG A 164 -5.81 10.96 -12.18
C ARG A 164 -4.81 10.62 -13.29
N ASP A 165 -3.53 10.90 -13.06
CA ASP A 165 -2.50 10.72 -14.07
C ASP A 165 -2.34 9.23 -14.41
N ILE A 166 -2.33 8.38 -13.38
CA ILE A 166 -2.30 6.92 -13.55
C ILE A 166 -3.55 6.43 -14.29
N ILE A 167 -4.76 6.93 -13.94
CA ILE A 167 -6.01 6.54 -14.62
C ILE A 167 -5.98 6.92 -16.10
N LEU A 168 -5.52 8.13 -16.42
CA LEU A 168 -5.40 8.57 -17.82
C LEU A 168 -4.37 7.74 -18.59
N LYS A 169 -3.26 7.37 -17.96
CA LYS A 169 -2.23 6.51 -18.57
C LYS A 169 -2.74 5.09 -18.79
N LEU A 170 -3.55 4.53 -17.88
CA LEU A 170 -4.23 3.23 -18.09
C LEU A 170 -5.22 3.28 -19.26
N GLN A 171 -5.95 4.39 -19.42
CA GLN A 171 -6.82 4.60 -20.58
C GLN A 171 -6.02 4.65 -21.88
N GLU A 172 -4.91 5.40 -21.91
CA GLU A 172 -4.01 5.48 -23.05
C GLU A 172 -3.46 4.09 -23.43
N ALA A 173 -2.99 3.32 -22.44
CA ALA A 173 -2.49 1.98 -22.65
C ALA A 173 -3.58 1.04 -23.20
N SER A 174 -4.80 1.11 -22.67
CA SER A 174 -5.92 0.34 -23.19
C SER A 174 -6.25 0.69 -24.64
N CYS A 175 -6.26 1.97 -25.00
CA CYS A 175 -6.46 2.44 -26.37
C CYS A 175 -5.33 1.99 -27.31
N ALA A 176 -4.11 1.85 -26.81
CA ALA A 176 -2.97 1.29 -27.56
C ALA A 176 -3.02 -0.23 -27.74
N GLY A 177 -4.06 -0.92 -27.24
CA GLY A 177 -4.23 -2.37 -27.33
C GLY A 177 -3.50 -3.16 -26.24
N VAL A 178 -2.96 -2.52 -25.21
CA VAL A 178 -2.34 -3.20 -24.07
C VAL A 178 -3.40 -3.91 -23.24
N ARG A 179 -3.22 -5.20 -22.98
CA ARG A 179 -4.04 -5.94 -22.02
C ARG A 179 -3.66 -5.52 -20.59
N ILE A 180 -4.64 -5.07 -19.82
CA ILE A 180 -4.45 -4.62 -18.45
C ILE A 180 -5.38 -5.41 -17.53
N ASP A 181 -4.81 -6.18 -16.62
CA ASP A 181 -5.53 -6.90 -15.56
C ASP A 181 -5.25 -6.24 -14.21
N MET A 182 -6.28 -5.80 -13.51
CA MET A 182 -6.14 -5.17 -12.19
C MET A 182 -6.83 -5.99 -11.10
N ILE A 183 -6.19 -6.07 -9.94
CA ILE A 183 -6.77 -6.64 -8.72
C ILE A 183 -6.89 -5.49 -7.70
N VAL A 184 -8.12 -4.99 -7.51
CA VAL A 184 -8.42 -3.82 -6.67
C VAL A 184 -9.52 -4.17 -5.68
N ARG A 185 -9.26 -4.06 -4.37
CA ARG A 185 -10.23 -4.44 -3.33
C ARG A 185 -11.00 -3.27 -2.70
N GLY A 186 -10.52 -2.04 -2.86
CA GLY A 186 -11.07 -0.84 -2.25
C GLY A 186 -11.60 0.16 -3.27
N ILE A 187 -11.31 1.44 -3.06
CA ILE A 187 -11.74 2.53 -3.94
C ILE A 187 -11.19 2.31 -5.35
N CYS A 188 -12.07 2.34 -6.34
CA CYS A 188 -11.71 2.19 -7.74
C CYS A 188 -12.40 3.28 -8.56
N CYS A 189 -11.65 4.30 -9.00
CA CYS A 189 -12.15 5.45 -9.74
C CYS A 189 -11.98 5.29 -11.26
N VAL A 190 -11.75 4.08 -11.75
CA VAL A 190 -11.70 3.74 -13.18
C VAL A 190 -12.69 2.64 -13.49
N ARG A 191 -13.35 2.69 -14.66
CA ARG A 191 -14.26 1.65 -15.14
C ARG A 191 -13.56 0.73 -16.12
N ALA A 192 -13.79 -0.56 -15.95
CA ALA A 192 -13.29 -1.61 -16.85
C ALA A 192 -14.18 -1.77 -18.07
N GLY A 193 -13.62 -2.20 -19.20
CA GLY A 193 -14.37 -2.66 -20.37
C GLY A 193 -15.20 -1.58 -21.08
N VAL A 194 -14.90 -0.31 -20.93
CA VAL A 194 -15.63 0.78 -21.60
C VAL A 194 -15.13 0.92 -23.05
N PRO A 195 -16.00 0.71 -24.08
CA PRO A 195 -15.60 0.78 -25.47
C PRO A 195 -14.91 2.10 -25.85
N GLY A 196 -13.81 2.03 -26.60
CA GLY A 196 -13.02 3.16 -27.05
C GLY A 196 -12.25 3.90 -25.94
N LYS A 197 -12.25 3.38 -24.69
CA LYS A 197 -11.54 3.99 -23.56
C LYS A 197 -10.75 2.96 -22.75
N THR A 198 -11.42 1.99 -22.16
CA THR A 198 -10.83 1.00 -21.25
C THR A 198 -11.25 -0.42 -21.61
N GLU A 199 -11.49 -0.68 -22.89
CA GLU A 199 -12.00 -1.98 -23.38
C GLU A 199 -11.03 -3.14 -23.10
N ASN A 200 -9.72 -2.86 -23.04
CA ASN A 200 -8.66 -3.82 -22.71
C ASN A 200 -8.29 -3.83 -21.23
N LEU A 201 -9.02 -3.10 -20.39
CA LEU A 201 -8.84 -3.06 -18.96
C LEU A 201 -9.85 -3.97 -18.27
N HIS A 202 -9.35 -4.92 -17.49
CA HIS A 202 -10.12 -5.86 -16.69
C HIS A 202 -9.84 -5.61 -15.20
N ILE A 203 -10.88 -5.55 -14.37
CA ILE A 203 -10.74 -5.28 -12.94
C ILE A 203 -11.43 -6.36 -12.14
N ARG A 204 -10.69 -6.97 -11.21
CA ARG A 204 -11.20 -7.93 -10.22
C ARG A 204 -11.04 -7.41 -8.80
N SER A 205 -11.95 -7.80 -7.93
CA SER A 205 -11.85 -7.63 -6.49
C SER A 205 -11.84 -9.00 -5.83
N LEU A 206 -10.87 -9.24 -4.95
CA LEU A 206 -10.75 -10.46 -4.17
C LEU A 206 -11.08 -10.17 -2.70
N VAL A 207 -12.10 -10.85 -2.18
CA VAL A 207 -12.51 -10.77 -0.77
C VAL A 207 -12.57 -12.18 -0.23
N GLY A 208 -11.59 -12.56 0.56
CA GLY A 208 -11.43 -13.90 1.11
C GLY A 208 -11.19 -13.88 2.62
N ARG A 209 -10.57 -14.95 3.13
CA ARG A 209 -10.25 -15.11 4.56
C ARG A 209 -9.30 -14.02 5.07
N TYR A 210 -8.32 -13.64 4.26
CA TYR A 210 -7.33 -12.62 4.57
C TYR A 210 -7.62 -11.35 3.80
N LEU A 211 -7.20 -10.21 4.33
CA LEU A 211 -7.25 -8.93 3.61
C LEU A 211 -6.12 -8.89 2.58
N GLU A 212 -6.48 -8.78 1.31
CA GLU A 212 -5.52 -8.58 0.22
C GLU A 212 -4.89 -7.20 0.33
N HIS A 213 -3.69 -7.12 0.91
CA HIS A 213 -3.06 -5.85 1.25
C HIS A 213 -1.76 -5.60 0.45
N GLY A 214 -1.07 -6.63 0.03
CA GLY A 214 0.16 -6.51 -0.76
C GLY A 214 -0.08 -5.83 -2.11
N ARG A 215 0.88 -5.02 -2.58
CA ARG A 215 0.86 -4.38 -3.89
C ARG A 215 1.96 -4.96 -4.74
N ILE A 216 1.59 -5.34 -5.96
CA ILE A 216 2.50 -5.84 -6.99
C ILE A 216 2.15 -5.16 -8.30
N TYR A 217 3.14 -4.61 -8.97
CA TYR A 217 3.00 -3.97 -10.28
C TYR A 217 3.88 -4.68 -11.28
N SER A 218 3.27 -5.31 -12.27
CA SER A 218 3.96 -6.09 -13.31
C SER A 218 3.71 -5.47 -14.68
N PHE A 219 4.80 -5.21 -15.41
CA PHE A 219 4.82 -4.60 -16.73
C PHE A 219 5.57 -5.52 -17.68
N PHE A 220 4.91 -5.96 -18.76
CA PHE A 220 5.49 -6.80 -19.81
C PHE A 220 5.52 -6.06 -21.14
N ASP A 221 6.71 -5.86 -21.71
CA ASP A 221 6.95 -5.10 -22.94
C ASP A 221 7.15 -5.99 -24.17
N GLY A 222 6.75 -7.25 -24.11
CA GLY A 222 6.92 -8.24 -25.17
C GLY A 222 8.25 -8.98 -25.13
N ALA A 223 9.22 -8.51 -24.33
CA ALA A 223 10.52 -9.15 -24.16
C ALA A 223 10.84 -9.41 -22.69
N HIS A 224 10.55 -8.44 -21.82
CA HIS A 224 10.95 -8.48 -20.41
C HIS A 224 9.75 -8.17 -19.50
N THR A 225 9.68 -8.87 -18.39
CA THR A 225 8.77 -8.54 -17.29
C THR A 225 9.54 -7.74 -16.25
N ARG A 226 9.07 -6.51 -15.96
CA ARG A 226 9.52 -5.71 -14.84
C ARG A 226 8.45 -5.75 -13.76
N ILE A 227 8.83 -6.17 -12.57
CA ILE A 227 7.89 -6.37 -11.46
C ILE A 227 8.36 -5.63 -10.23
N TYR A 228 7.41 -4.98 -9.55
CA TYR A 228 7.65 -4.18 -8.36
C TYR A 228 6.74 -4.64 -7.23
N ILE A 229 7.25 -4.60 -6.00
CA ILE A 229 6.43 -4.62 -4.79
C ILE A 229 6.52 -3.24 -4.13
N ALA A 230 5.44 -2.79 -3.50
CA ALA A 230 5.39 -1.44 -2.93
C ALA A 230 4.49 -1.33 -1.70
N SER A 231 4.73 -0.29 -0.90
CA SER A 231 3.85 0.08 0.22
C SER A 231 2.70 1.01 -0.20
N GLY A 232 2.85 1.72 -1.33
CA GLY A 232 1.90 2.71 -1.82
C GLY A 232 0.82 2.13 -2.72
N ASP A 233 -0.34 2.77 -2.75
CA ASP A 233 -1.44 2.53 -3.69
C ASP A 233 -1.45 3.59 -4.80
N PHE A 234 -2.32 3.44 -5.80
CA PHE A 234 -2.57 4.42 -6.84
C PHE A 234 -3.56 5.52 -6.39
N LEU A 235 -3.32 6.08 -5.21
CA LEU A 235 -4.07 7.20 -4.67
C LEU A 235 -3.18 8.44 -4.67
N THR A 236 -3.69 9.60 -5.06
CA THR A 236 -2.96 10.88 -5.05
C THR A 236 -2.25 11.14 -3.71
N ARG A 237 -2.91 10.83 -2.60
CA ARG A 237 -2.30 10.96 -1.26
C ARG A 237 -1.07 10.05 -1.05
N ASN A 238 -1.00 8.87 -1.70
CA ASN A 238 0.16 7.98 -1.61
C ASN A 238 1.28 8.45 -2.53
N THR A 239 0.93 8.94 -3.73
CA THR A 239 1.89 9.33 -4.74
C THR A 239 2.48 10.73 -4.51
N GLU A 240 1.76 11.62 -3.80
CA GLU A 240 2.12 13.04 -3.66
C GLU A 240 2.25 13.55 -2.22
N CYS A 241 1.57 12.93 -1.24
CA CYS A 241 1.50 13.45 0.13
C CYS A 241 2.08 12.50 1.18
N ARG A 242 2.75 11.43 0.76
CA ARG A 242 3.35 10.43 1.65
C ARG A 242 4.74 10.04 1.19
N VAL A 243 5.53 9.56 2.14
CA VAL A 243 6.73 8.79 1.83
C VAL A 243 6.33 7.32 1.77
N GLU A 244 6.28 6.80 0.56
CA GLU A 244 6.07 5.38 0.27
C GLU A 244 7.34 4.80 -0.35
N VAL A 245 7.54 3.51 -0.21
CA VAL A 245 8.65 2.81 -0.87
C VAL A 245 8.16 1.61 -1.65
N GLY A 246 8.84 1.33 -2.74
CA GLY A 246 8.74 0.09 -3.49
C GLY A 246 10.10 -0.30 -4.01
N VAL A 247 10.21 -1.47 -4.61
CA VAL A 247 11.46 -1.97 -5.18
C VAL A 247 11.18 -2.80 -6.41
N ARG A 248 12.05 -2.67 -7.42
CA ARG A 248 12.08 -3.57 -8.57
C ARG A 248 12.70 -4.90 -8.15
N VAL A 249 11.99 -5.98 -8.40
CA VAL A 249 12.49 -7.35 -8.17
C VAL A 249 13.12 -7.83 -9.48
N GLU A 250 14.42 -8.11 -9.44
CA GLU A 250 15.20 -8.48 -10.64
C GLU A 250 15.58 -9.97 -10.68
N ASP A 251 15.57 -10.65 -9.54
CA ASP A 251 15.86 -12.08 -9.48
C ASP A 251 14.80 -12.87 -10.28
N PRO A 252 15.22 -13.65 -11.31
CA PRO A 252 14.28 -14.35 -12.20
C PRO A 252 13.35 -15.34 -11.48
N VAL A 253 13.83 -15.96 -10.39
CA VAL A 253 13.03 -16.90 -9.60
C VAL A 253 11.94 -16.15 -8.85
N LEU A 254 12.29 -15.00 -8.26
CA LEU A 254 11.32 -14.17 -7.53
C LEU A 254 10.35 -13.48 -8.48
N VAL A 255 10.80 -13.01 -9.65
CA VAL A 255 9.91 -12.48 -10.72
C VAL A 255 8.87 -13.52 -11.11
N ARG A 256 9.30 -14.77 -11.33
CA ARG A 256 8.39 -15.88 -11.63
C ARG A 256 7.40 -16.11 -10.49
N LYS A 257 7.87 -16.21 -9.25
CA LYS A 257 7.01 -16.40 -8.06
C LYS A 257 5.92 -15.34 -7.95
N LEU A 258 6.28 -14.07 -8.10
CA LEU A 258 5.31 -12.97 -8.04
C LEU A 258 4.33 -13.03 -9.22
N THR A 259 4.81 -13.39 -10.42
CA THR A 259 3.95 -13.59 -11.59
C THR A 259 2.96 -14.73 -11.38
N ASP A 260 3.43 -15.86 -10.84
CA ASP A 260 2.57 -17.02 -10.55
C ASP A 260 1.49 -16.69 -9.51
N ILE A 261 1.83 -15.92 -8.48
CA ILE A 261 0.86 -15.42 -7.49
C ILE A 261 -0.21 -14.54 -8.18
N LEU A 262 0.21 -13.59 -9.02
CA LEU A 262 -0.72 -12.74 -9.74
C LEU A 262 -1.64 -13.54 -10.67
N GLN A 263 -1.09 -14.49 -11.42
CA GLN A 263 -1.86 -15.35 -12.32
C GLN A 263 -2.84 -16.24 -11.54
N LEU A 264 -2.43 -16.76 -10.38
CA LEU A 264 -3.33 -17.53 -9.52
C LEU A 264 -4.51 -16.69 -9.03
N GLN A 265 -4.25 -15.46 -8.59
CA GLN A 265 -5.30 -14.54 -8.14
C GLN A 265 -6.22 -14.09 -9.28
N LEU A 266 -5.70 -13.94 -10.49
CA LEU A 266 -6.51 -13.67 -11.68
C LEU A 266 -7.39 -14.85 -12.12
N ARG A 267 -7.09 -16.06 -11.68
CA ARG A 267 -7.91 -17.26 -11.90
C ARG A 267 -8.92 -17.56 -10.80
N ASP A 268 -8.88 -16.80 -9.70
CA ASP A 268 -9.84 -17.02 -8.60
C ASP A 268 -11.27 -16.96 -9.13
N ASN A 269 -11.99 -18.08 -9.02
CA ASN A 269 -13.41 -18.20 -9.38
C ASN A 269 -14.30 -18.53 -8.17
N VAL A 270 -13.70 -18.52 -6.96
CA VAL A 270 -14.39 -18.75 -5.68
C VAL A 270 -14.75 -17.43 -5.00
N ASN A 271 -13.77 -16.52 -4.88
CA ASN A 271 -13.89 -15.26 -4.14
C ASN A 271 -13.96 -14.03 -5.02
N ALA A 272 -13.56 -14.13 -6.30
CA ALA A 272 -13.44 -13.00 -7.19
C ALA A 272 -14.80 -12.39 -7.58
N ARG A 273 -14.80 -11.08 -7.74
CA ARG A 273 -15.82 -10.29 -8.41
C ARG A 273 -15.19 -9.48 -9.52
N GLU A 274 -15.80 -9.48 -10.69
CA GLU A 274 -15.35 -8.68 -11.85
C GLU A 274 -16.19 -7.44 -12.00
N MET A 275 -15.53 -6.33 -12.35
CA MET A 275 -16.17 -5.07 -12.68
C MET A 275 -16.73 -5.12 -14.10
N ARG A 276 -17.97 -4.66 -14.26
CA ARG A 276 -18.63 -4.46 -15.56
C ARG A 276 -18.45 -3.00 -16.05
N PRO A 277 -18.70 -2.73 -17.36
CA PRO A 277 -18.56 -1.39 -17.91
C PRO A 277 -19.43 -0.31 -17.24
N ASP A 278 -20.54 -0.69 -16.60
CA ASP A 278 -21.39 0.19 -15.82
C ASP A 278 -20.81 0.54 -14.43
N GLY A 279 -19.71 -0.16 -14.03
CA GLY A 279 -19.07 -0.03 -12.71
C GLY A 279 -19.63 -0.96 -11.64
N SER A 280 -20.63 -1.76 -11.95
CA SER A 280 -21.13 -2.81 -11.04
C SER A 280 -20.16 -3.99 -10.97
N TYR A 281 -20.21 -4.74 -9.85
CA TYR A 281 -19.39 -5.93 -9.67
C TYR A 281 -20.25 -7.20 -9.69
N GLN A 282 -19.86 -8.16 -10.50
CA GLN A 282 -20.49 -9.47 -10.55
C GLN A 282 -19.56 -10.53 -9.95
N LYS A 283 -20.11 -11.42 -9.12
CA LYS A 283 -19.36 -12.58 -8.63
C LYS A 283 -19.00 -13.48 -9.81
N VAL A 284 -17.72 -13.86 -9.90
CA VAL A 284 -17.25 -14.86 -10.86
C VAL A 284 -17.86 -16.20 -10.46
N LYS A 285 -18.40 -16.91 -11.45
CA LYS A 285 -18.93 -18.27 -11.27
C LYS A 285 -18.10 -19.22 -12.14
N PRO A 286 -17.61 -20.32 -11.57
CA PRO A 286 -16.94 -21.33 -12.37
C PRO A 286 -17.90 -21.87 -13.44
N ALA A 287 -17.37 -22.22 -14.62
CA ALA A 287 -18.12 -22.93 -15.63
C ALA A 287 -18.40 -24.35 -15.16
N GLU A 288 -19.37 -25.02 -15.80
CA GLU A 288 -19.66 -26.42 -15.51
C GLU A 288 -18.44 -27.30 -15.79
N GLY A 289 -18.00 -28.06 -14.78
CA GLY A 289 -16.78 -28.88 -14.86
C GLY A 289 -15.45 -28.12 -14.69
N GLU A 290 -15.48 -26.81 -14.51
CA GLU A 290 -14.27 -26.02 -14.21
C GLU A 290 -13.80 -26.26 -12.78
N ALA A 291 -12.48 -26.45 -12.59
CA ALA A 291 -11.89 -26.58 -11.28
C ALA A 291 -12.06 -25.31 -10.43
N LEU A 292 -12.39 -25.47 -9.15
CA LEU A 292 -12.47 -24.35 -8.21
C LEU A 292 -11.06 -23.84 -7.89
N VAL A 293 -10.84 -22.56 -8.09
CA VAL A 293 -9.59 -21.89 -7.79
C VAL A 293 -9.84 -20.81 -6.72
N ASN A 294 -9.31 -21.04 -5.54
CA ASN A 294 -9.26 -20.04 -4.47
C ASN A 294 -7.85 -19.42 -4.44
N GLY A 295 -7.71 -18.17 -4.86
CA GLY A 295 -6.42 -17.51 -5.02
C GLY A 295 -5.61 -17.41 -3.71
N GLN A 296 -6.26 -17.25 -2.56
CA GLN A 296 -5.57 -17.18 -1.26
C GLN A 296 -5.10 -18.54 -0.78
N MET A 297 -5.95 -19.55 -0.85
CA MET A 297 -5.60 -20.91 -0.42
C MET A 297 -4.60 -21.53 -1.38
N GLY A 298 -4.75 -21.29 -2.68
CA GLY A 298 -3.78 -21.72 -3.69
C GLY A 298 -2.40 -21.09 -3.48
N MET A 299 -2.33 -19.82 -3.09
CA MET A 299 -1.06 -19.18 -2.73
C MET A 299 -0.40 -19.86 -1.51
N TYR A 300 -1.19 -20.23 -0.49
CA TYR A 300 -0.67 -20.98 0.66
C TYR A 300 -0.06 -22.32 0.23
N GLU A 301 -0.73 -23.06 -0.64
CA GLU A 301 -0.22 -24.34 -1.16
C GLU A 301 1.03 -24.15 -2.04
N LEU A 302 1.07 -23.08 -2.86
CA LEU A 302 2.27 -22.73 -3.61
C LEU A 302 3.47 -22.45 -2.70
N LEU A 303 3.29 -21.74 -1.59
CA LEU A 303 4.36 -21.40 -0.64
C LEU A 303 4.82 -22.64 0.18
N LYS A 304 3.93 -23.59 0.40
CA LYS A 304 4.22 -24.81 1.16
C LYS A 304 5.02 -25.83 0.34
N ASN A 305 4.79 -25.87 -0.97
CA ASN A 305 5.45 -26.77 -1.88
C ASN A 305 6.79 -26.18 -2.36
N ASP A 306 7.72 -27.05 -2.79
CA ASP A 306 8.96 -26.58 -3.37
C ASP A 306 8.69 -25.82 -4.67
N TRP A 307 9.02 -24.53 -4.67
CA TRP A 307 8.77 -23.62 -5.78
C TRP A 307 9.65 -23.87 -7.02
N THR A 308 10.46 -24.90 -7.02
CA THR A 308 11.29 -25.28 -8.16
C THR A 308 10.50 -25.95 -9.28
N GLN A 309 9.23 -26.29 -9.06
CA GLN A 309 8.38 -26.92 -10.07
C GLN A 309 8.01 -25.94 -11.21
N PRO A 310 8.10 -26.36 -12.50
CA PRO A 310 7.92 -25.46 -13.63
C PRO A 310 6.47 -24.98 -13.87
N GLU A 311 5.46 -25.59 -13.21
CA GLU A 311 4.05 -25.24 -13.33
C GLU A 311 3.34 -25.25 -11.98
N PRO A 312 3.66 -24.29 -11.08
CA PRO A 312 3.11 -24.28 -9.72
C PRO A 312 1.59 -24.08 -9.64
N TRP A 313 0.95 -23.58 -10.69
CA TRP A 313 -0.52 -23.40 -10.75
C TRP A 313 -1.30 -24.65 -11.17
N LYS A 314 -0.66 -25.69 -11.62
CA LYS A 314 -1.31 -27.01 -11.77
C LYS A 314 -1.53 -27.61 -10.37
N LEU A 315 -2.35 -26.92 -9.59
CA LEU A 315 -2.87 -27.45 -8.34
C LEU A 315 -3.57 -28.76 -8.66
N SER A 316 -3.11 -29.85 -8.02
CA SER A 316 -3.83 -31.12 -8.11
C SER A 316 -5.28 -30.86 -7.73
N ALA A 317 -6.22 -31.55 -8.39
CA ALA A 317 -7.66 -31.50 -8.12
C ALA A 317 -8.06 -31.77 -6.64
N ALA A 318 -7.09 -31.98 -5.77
CA ALA A 318 -7.23 -32.30 -4.35
C ALA A 318 -7.49 -31.10 -3.43
N VAL A 319 -7.40 -29.83 -3.92
CA VAL A 319 -7.85 -28.65 -3.15
C VAL A 319 -9.32 -28.33 -3.47
N GLN A 320 -10.16 -29.35 -3.51
CA GLN A 320 -11.58 -29.13 -3.28
C GLN A 320 -11.73 -28.88 -1.77
N GLU A 321 -12.06 -27.66 -1.38
CA GLU A 321 -12.58 -27.39 -0.05
C GLU A 321 -13.72 -28.41 0.18
N LYS A 322 -13.53 -29.36 1.09
CA LYS A 322 -14.67 -30.02 1.71
C LYS A 322 -15.49 -28.87 2.31
N GLN A 323 -16.60 -28.55 1.68
CA GLN A 323 -17.63 -27.75 2.35
C GLN A 323 -17.88 -28.49 3.67
N PRO A 324 -17.87 -27.81 4.82
CA PRO A 324 -18.28 -28.46 6.06
C PRO A 324 -19.68 -29.02 5.78
N GLU A 325 -19.81 -30.35 5.88
CA GLU A 325 -21.14 -30.98 5.85
C GLU A 325 -22.01 -30.21 6.85
N PRO A 326 -23.23 -29.81 6.48
CA PRO A 326 -24.13 -29.20 7.42
C PRO A 326 -24.30 -30.21 8.54
N SER A 327 -23.83 -29.87 9.74
CA SER A 327 -23.99 -30.70 10.92
C SER A 327 -25.50 -31.00 11.07
N ALA A 328 -25.85 -32.26 10.95
CA ALA A 328 -27.24 -32.78 11.08
C ALA A 328 -27.74 -32.72 12.52
N GLU A 329 -27.32 -31.71 13.27
CA GLU A 329 -27.67 -31.47 14.67
C GLU A 329 -28.06 -30.01 14.88
N ALA A 330 -29.09 -29.58 14.14
CA ALA A 330 -29.79 -28.34 14.42
C ALA A 330 -31.30 -28.64 14.53
N ALA A 331 -31.67 -28.95 15.77
CA ALA A 331 -32.91 -28.57 16.43
C ALA A 331 -34.24 -28.89 15.73
N LYS A 332 -34.90 -29.88 16.24
CA LYS A 332 -36.35 -29.93 16.23
C LYS A 332 -36.89 -28.72 17.02
N PRO A 333 -37.82 -27.93 16.48
CA PRO A 333 -38.45 -26.87 17.25
C PRO A 333 -39.48 -27.50 18.23
N GLU A 334 -39.32 -27.23 19.52
CA GLU A 334 -40.39 -27.41 20.50
C GLU A 334 -41.54 -26.45 20.20
N PRO A 335 -42.81 -26.87 20.44
CA PRO A 335 -43.97 -26.03 20.18
C PRO A 335 -44.10 -24.93 21.23
N ALA A 336 -44.09 -23.69 20.76
CA ALA A 336 -44.37 -22.52 21.59
C ALA A 336 -45.78 -22.52 22.15
N LYS A 337 -45.87 -22.37 23.45
CA LYS A 337 -47.14 -22.11 24.17
C LYS A 337 -47.62 -20.70 23.84
N THR A 338 -48.82 -20.64 23.33
CA THR A 338 -49.64 -19.46 23.12
C THR A 338 -49.99 -18.82 24.47
N GLU A 339 -49.63 -17.60 24.72
CA GLU A 339 -50.29 -16.71 25.67
C GLU A 339 -50.72 -15.44 24.98
N ALA A 340 -51.97 -15.05 25.30
CA ALA A 340 -52.80 -14.09 24.58
C ALA A 340 -52.40 -12.64 24.83
N ALA A 341 -52.69 -11.82 23.84
CA ALA A 341 -52.60 -10.35 23.84
C ALA A 341 -53.53 -9.67 24.83
N PRO A 342 -53.32 -8.36 25.07
CA PRO A 342 -54.48 -7.49 24.86
C PRO A 342 -54.20 -6.34 23.89
N ALA A 343 -55.27 -6.00 23.19
CA ALA A 343 -55.39 -4.95 22.20
C ALA A 343 -55.22 -3.53 22.76
N ALA A 344 -54.61 -2.67 22.00
CA ALA A 344 -54.83 -1.22 22.10
C ALA A 344 -54.62 -0.50 20.78
N LYS A 345 -55.73 -0.06 20.24
CA LYS A 345 -56.08 1.19 19.57
C LYS A 345 -55.22 1.71 18.41
N GLN A 346 -55.89 1.70 17.27
CA GLN A 346 -55.68 2.52 16.09
C GLN A 346 -55.63 4.03 16.44
N ALA A 347 -54.70 4.74 15.83
CA ALA A 347 -54.82 6.16 15.59
C ALA A 347 -54.42 6.42 14.14
N GLU A 348 -55.38 6.83 13.34
CA GLU A 348 -55.24 7.38 12.00
C GLU A 348 -54.45 8.69 12.06
N ALA A 349 -53.53 8.89 11.14
CA ALA A 349 -53.08 10.22 10.75
C ALA A 349 -52.66 10.22 9.28
N SER A 350 -53.46 10.89 8.56
CA SER A 350 -53.45 11.50 7.22
C SER A 350 -52.07 11.78 6.57
N HIS A 351 -52.00 11.45 5.27
CA HIS A 351 -51.02 11.96 4.32
C HIS A 351 -51.17 13.48 4.13
N PRO A 352 -50.07 14.16 3.85
CA PRO A 352 -50.09 15.21 2.84
C PRO A 352 -49.15 15.00 1.66
N GLU A 353 -49.61 15.53 0.59
CA GLU A 353 -49.21 15.63 -0.79
C GLU A 353 -47.70 15.85 -1.09
N SER A 354 -47.37 15.38 -2.30
CA SER A 354 -46.17 15.64 -3.08
C SER A 354 -45.75 17.12 -3.14
N ALA A 355 -44.48 17.37 -2.84
CA ALA A 355 -43.80 18.57 -3.30
C ALA A 355 -42.54 18.20 -4.09
N ALA A 356 -42.41 18.82 -5.26
CA ALA A 356 -41.44 18.61 -6.30
C ALA A 356 -39.99 18.80 -5.81
N ALA A 357 -39.06 18.01 -6.39
CA ALA A 357 -37.63 18.18 -6.22
C ALA A 357 -37.13 19.50 -6.84
N PRO A 358 -36.25 20.27 -6.20
CA PRO A 358 -35.58 21.38 -6.83
C PRO A 358 -34.35 20.94 -7.64
N GLU A 359 -34.18 21.60 -8.74
CA GLU A 359 -33.15 21.43 -9.76
C GLU A 359 -31.71 21.59 -9.23
N SER A 360 -30.79 20.85 -9.85
CA SER A 360 -29.40 20.63 -9.47
C SER A 360 -28.43 21.80 -9.75
N GLY A 361 -28.84 23.03 -9.64
CA GLY A 361 -27.99 24.22 -9.91
C GLY A 361 -27.32 24.85 -8.70
N ASP A 362 -27.91 24.70 -7.52
CA ASP A 362 -27.61 25.60 -6.38
C ASP A 362 -26.50 25.09 -5.40
N ARG A 363 -26.00 23.88 -5.59
CA ARG A 363 -24.97 23.32 -4.70
C ARG A 363 -23.53 23.64 -5.07
N PHE A 364 -23.26 23.94 -6.33
CA PHE A 364 -21.93 24.34 -6.78
C PHE A 364 -21.58 25.77 -6.42
N ASP A 365 -22.54 26.69 -6.53
CA ASP A 365 -22.36 28.12 -6.20
C ASP A 365 -22.18 28.35 -4.70
N GLN A 366 -22.76 27.52 -3.83
CA GLN A 366 -22.57 27.60 -2.39
C GLN A 366 -21.17 27.14 -1.96
N LEU A 367 -20.57 26.15 -2.64
CA LEU A 367 -19.20 25.73 -2.40
C LEU A 367 -18.17 26.76 -2.84
N GLU A 368 -18.40 27.42 -3.95
CA GLU A 368 -17.52 28.50 -4.45
C GLU A 368 -17.55 29.74 -3.55
N GLN A 369 -18.72 30.11 -3.01
CA GLN A 369 -18.85 31.20 -2.04
C GLN A 369 -18.16 30.85 -0.69
N MET A 370 -18.19 29.62 -0.22
CA MET A 370 -17.47 29.19 1.01
C MET A 370 -15.94 29.22 0.84
N VAL A 371 -15.43 28.92 -0.35
CA VAL A 371 -13.98 28.97 -0.64
C VAL A 371 -13.49 30.42 -0.76
N ASN A 372 -14.30 31.29 -1.35
CA ASN A 372 -13.96 32.73 -1.51
C ASN A 372 -14.10 33.54 -0.21
N HIS A 373 -14.92 33.11 0.75
CA HIS A 373 -15.02 33.76 2.05
C HIS A 373 -13.79 33.47 2.96
N LYS A 374 -13.11 32.34 2.80
CA LYS A 374 -11.87 32.02 3.55
C LYS A 374 -10.63 32.78 3.07
N LYS A 375 -10.66 33.39 1.88
CA LYS A 375 -9.56 34.23 1.35
C LYS A 375 -9.61 35.70 1.73
N ARG A 376 -10.61 36.14 2.50
CA ARG A 376 -10.80 37.58 2.86
C ARG A 376 -10.57 37.94 4.32
N THR A 377 -10.07 37.01 5.15
CA THR A 377 -9.69 37.32 6.55
C THR A 377 -8.22 37.01 6.77
N GLU A 378 -7.35 37.81 6.18
CA GLU A 378 -5.98 37.92 6.68
C GLU A 378 -6.02 38.91 7.89
N PRO A 379 -5.43 38.53 9.06
CA PRO A 379 -5.33 39.49 10.16
C PRO A 379 -4.26 40.53 9.84
N GLN A 380 -4.63 41.80 9.92
CA GLN A 380 -3.71 42.95 9.84
C GLN A 380 -2.63 42.81 10.92
N LEU A 381 -1.37 42.83 10.50
CA LEU A 381 -0.21 42.90 11.37
C LEU A 381 -0.21 44.20 12.18
N ALA A 382 -0.15 44.07 13.51
CA ALA A 382 0.09 45.18 14.41
C ALA A 382 1.55 45.69 14.28
N PRO A 383 1.80 47.00 14.52
CA PRO A 383 3.11 47.61 14.28
C PRO A 383 4.21 47.08 15.19
N ALA A 384 5.41 46.93 14.62
CA ALA A 384 6.61 46.36 15.20
C ALA A 384 7.02 47.04 16.53
N ALA A 385 7.18 46.18 17.55
CA ALA A 385 7.83 46.57 18.84
C ALA A 385 9.36 46.66 18.67
N LYS A 386 9.95 47.65 19.34
CA LYS A 386 11.39 47.98 19.29
C LYS A 386 12.26 46.82 19.77
N PRO A 387 13.47 46.66 19.20
CA PRO A 387 14.36 45.54 19.51
C PRO A 387 14.92 45.62 20.94
N ILE A 388 14.73 44.53 21.70
CA ILE A 388 15.36 44.30 23.02
C ILE A 388 16.74 43.68 22.74
N LYS A 389 17.78 44.24 23.35
CA LYS A 389 19.17 43.76 23.26
C LYS A 389 19.28 42.35 23.86
N PRO A 390 19.99 41.39 23.22
CA PRO A 390 20.13 40.05 23.75
C PRO A 390 21.07 40.05 24.99
N VAL A 391 20.58 39.41 26.05
CA VAL A 391 21.42 39.01 27.20
C VAL A 391 22.10 37.69 26.77
N VAL A 392 23.41 37.72 26.64
CA VAL A 392 24.24 36.53 26.37
C VAL A 392 24.38 35.73 27.66
N VAL A 393 23.68 34.60 27.76
CA VAL A 393 23.97 33.57 28.74
C VAL A 393 24.72 32.45 28.01
N GLU A 394 26.01 32.33 28.27
CA GLU A 394 26.81 31.22 27.77
C GLU A 394 26.39 29.92 28.49
N THR A 395 25.58 29.12 27.83
CA THR A 395 25.43 27.70 28.14
C THR A 395 26.25 26.88 27.15
N PRO A 396 26.96 25.82 27.58
CA PRO A 396 27.71 24.98 26.65
C PRO A 396 26.71 24.30 25.67
N ALA A 397 26.92 24.52 24.39
CA ALA A 397 26.05 24.03 23.32
C ALA A 397 25.87 22.51 23.43
N PRO A 398 24.64 22.00 23.48
CA PRO A 398 24.41 20.58 23.31
C PRO A 398 24.82 20.19 21.87
N ARG A 399 25.78 19.27 21.75
CA ARG A 399 26.10 18.69 20.44
C ARG A 399 24.80 18.20 19.81
N SER A 400 24.37 18.87 18.76
CA SER A 400 23.03 18.69 18.17
C SER A 400 22.82 17.22 17.84
N ARG A 401 21.61 16.68 18.15
CA ARG A 401 21.16 15.33 17.75
C ARG A 401 21.39 15.09 16.25
N LEU A 402 21.20 16.12 15.45
CA LEU A 402 21.45 16.13 14.00
C LEU A 402 22.91 15.75 13.64
N LYS A 403 23.90 16.23 14.42
CA LYS A 403 25.30 15.90 14.17
C LYS A 403 25.60 14.42 14.42
N ARG A 404 24.97 13.80 15.42
CA ARG A 404 25.09 12.35 15.68
C ARG A 404 24.45 11.52 14.58
N ILE A 405 23.29 11.94 14.05
CA ILE A 405 22.62 11.30 12.93
C ILE A 405 23.46 11.42 11.65
N LEU A 406 23.95 12.62 11.35
CA LEU A 406 24.81 12.87 10.20
C LEU A 406 26.15 12.14 10.30
N ASP A 407 26.74 12.02 11.49
CA ASP A 407 27.97 11.26 11.72
C ASP A 407 27.75 9.75 11.58
N PHE A 408 26.55 9.25 11.88
CA PHE A 408 26.15 7.85 11.61
C PHE A 408 26.12 7.54 10.11
N PHE A 409 25.56 8.46 9.32
CA PHE A 409 25.45 8.30 7.87
C PHE A 409 26.67 8.83 7.09
N LYS A 410 27.56 9.61 7.69
CA LYS A 410 28.80 10.04 7.04
C LYS A 410 29.70 8.86 6.77
N LEU A 411 29.49 8.30 5.60
CA LEU A 411 30.46 7.54 4.88
C LEU A 411 31.57 8.51 4.49
N ARG A 412 32.72 8.49 5.19
CA ARG A 412 33.90 9.22 4.67
C ARG A 412 34.23 8.59 3.33
N ARG A 413 34.22 9.42 2.30
CA ARG A 413 34.86 9.15 1.01
C ARG A 413 36.33 8.84 1.21
#